data_d8e31da1e9679418ff47151561f8177e
#
_entry.id   d8e31da1e9679418ff47151561f8177e
#
_cell.length_a   1.000
_cell.length_b   1.000
_cell.length_c   1.000
_cell.angle_alpha   90.00
_cell.angle_beta   90.00
_cell.angle_gamma   90.00
#
_symmetry.space_group_name_H-M   'P 1'
#
loop_
_entity.id
_entity.type
_entity.pdbx_description
1 polymer ?
#
loop_
_entity_poly.entity_id
_entity_poly.type
_entity_poly.pdbx_seq_one_letter_code
_entity_poly.pdbx_strand_id
1 'polypeptide(L)'
;ATGPLADKVALRFIRADGLPNHATGAFPSASNPNRIAAQSYSFRLPLRPVKTGRAEYYRPNHLFGVALNGVVFDPNTAEYWNDDRRSGWMMEALSGARPLGIDQNNAHVQPDGSYHYHGVPTGLRGTLDGRGEPVLVGWAADGFAIYVDETVRPSWRLKRVRDPGGPGGRPDGTYALDYEYVRGLGDLDECNGRDGVTP
;
A
#
# COMPACT_ATOMS: atom_id res chain seq x y z
N ALA A 1 -5.58 -18.93 -43.03
CA ALA A 1 -6.39 -18.44 -41.91
C ALA A 1 -5.45 -17.91 -40.85
N THR A 2 -5.30 -16.59 -40.77
CA THR A 2 -4.56 -15.90 -39.73
C THR A 2 -5.45 -15.91 -38.47
N GLY A 3 -5.05 -16.69 -37.46
CA GLY A 3 -5.70 -16.66 -36.14
C GLY A 3 -5.62 -15.25 -35.54
N PRO A 4 -6.52 -14.91 -34.59
CA PRO A 4 -6.50 -13.60 -33.97
C PRO A 4 -5.15 -13.36 -33.32
N LEU A 5 -4.51 -12.24 -33.68
CA LEU A 5 -3.34 -11.72 -32.98
C LEU A 5 -3.75 -11.54 -31.53
N ALA A 6 -3.19 -12.35 -30.63
CA ALA A 6 -3.33 -12.10 -29.21
C ALA A 6 -2.94 -10.64 -28.96
N ASP A 7 -3.88 -9.86 -28.45
CA ASP A 7 -3.65 -8.44 -28.13
C ASP A 7 -2.39 -8.34 -27.27
N LYS A 8 -1.34 -7.76 -27.83
CA LYS A 8 -0.10 -7.54 -27.09
C LYS A 8 -0.43 -6.60 -25.94
N VAL A 9 -0.40 -7.11 -24.73
CA VAL A 9 -0.60 -6.29 -23.54
C VAL A 9 0.47 -5.21 -23.52
N ALA A 10 0.06 -3.96 -23.69
CA ALA A 10 0.99 -2.83 -23.54
C ALA A 10 1.41 -2.72 -22.08
N LEU A 11 2.73 -2.63 -21.84
CA LEU A 11 3.32 -2.59 -20.52
C LEU A 11 4.01 -1.26 -20.24
N ARG A 12 3.88 -0.77 -19.01
CA ARG A 12 4.74 0.26 -18.43
C ARG A 12 5.95 -0.43 -17.81
N PHE A 13 7.13 0.03 -18.18
CA PHE A 13 8.38 -0.43 -17.58
C PHE A 13 8.89 0.64 -16.62
N ILE A 14 9.17 0.27 -15.39
CA ILE A 14 9.71 1.16 -14.36
C ILE A 14 11.00 0.54 -13.85
N ARG A 15 12.08 1.32 -13.85
CA ARG A 15 13.35 0.99 -13.19
C ARG A 15 13.59 2.01 -12.10
N ALA A 16 13.95 1.54 -10.89
CA ALA A 16 14.15 2.40 -9.75
C ALA A 16 15.17 1.79 -8.78
N ASP A 17 15.81 2.66 -8.02
CA ASP A 17 16.72 2.28 -6.94
C ASP A 17 16.04 2.25 -5.56
N GLY A 18 14.77 2.64 -5.49
CA GLY A 18 14.00 2.61 -4.25
C GLY A 18 14.44 3.64 -3.21
N LEU A 19 15.28 4.59 -3.59
CA LEU A 19 15.71 5.65 -2.68
C LEU A 19 14.66 6.78 -2.61
N PRO A 20 14.26 7.21 -1.41
CA PRO A 20 13.35 8.34 -1.26
C PRO A 20 14.00 9.66 -1.70
N ASN A 21 13.26 10.51 -2.40
CA ASN A 21 13.67 11.84 -2.84
C ASN A 21 13.16 12.97 -1.92
N HIS A 22 12.86 12.63 -0.68
CA HIS A 22 12.37 13.52 0.39
C HIS A 22 13.06 13.19 1.71
N ALA A 23 12.88 14.03 2.71
CA ALA A 23 13.39 13.78 4.05
C ALA A 23 12.73 12.53 4.66
N THR A 24 13.52 11.67 5.28
CA THR A 24 13.08 10.46 6.00
C THR A 24 13.28 10.60 7.49
N GLY A 25 12.76 9.68 8.27
CA GLY A 25 13.18 9.45 9.64
C GLY A 25 14.66 9.03 9.71
N ALA A 26 15.18 9.00 10.92
CA ALA A 26 16.53 8.50 11.16
C ALA A 26 16.54 6.95 11.04
N PHE A 27 17.33 6.44 10.12
CA PHE A 27 17.58 5.00 9.95
C PHE A 27 19.09 4.73 9.91
N PRO A 28 19.60 3.87 10.82
CA PRO A 28 18.89 3.06 11.82
C PRO A 28 18.36 3.89 13.00
N SER A 29 17.35 3.33 13.67
CA SER A 29 16.79 3.86 14.91
C SER A 29 16.61 2.74 15.94
N ALA A 30 16.21 3.11 17.16
CA ALA A 30 15.95 2.12 18.21
C ALA A 30 14.83 1.13 17.86
N SER A 31 13.85 1.58 17.07
CA SER A 31 12.69 0.75 16.64
C SER A 31 12.88 0.14 15.26
N ASN A 32 13.85 0.59 14.47
CA ASN A 32 14.20 0.02 13.18
C ASN A 32 15.71 0.08 12.96
N PRO A 33 16.45 -1.02 13.17
CA PRO A 33 17.91 -1.05 13.12
C PRO A 33 18.48 -1.06 11.69
N ASN A 34 17.63 -1.08 10.66
CA ASN A 34 18.05 -1.20 9.29
C ASN A 34 18.49 0.16 8.70
N ARG A 35 19.34 0.13 7.70
CA ARG A 35 19.81 1.31 6.96
C ARG A 35 19.16 1.35 5.59
N ILE A 36 18.79 2.52 5.13
CA ILE A 36 18.32 2.70 3.75
C ILE A 36 19.48 2.37 2.80
N ALA A 37 19.20 1.52 1.80
CA ALA A 37 20.14 1.12 0.77
C ALA A 37 19.45 1.11 -0.60
N ALA A 38 20.21 1.45 -1.64
CA ALA A 38 19.72 1.38 -3.00
C ALA A 38 19.36 -0.06 -3.39
N GLN A 39 18.26 -0.19 -4.06
CA GLN A 39 17.73 -1.43 -4.61
C GLN A 39 17.93 -1.47 -6.13
N SER A 40 17.60 -2.58 -6.76
CA SER A 40 17.58 -2.71 -8.22
C SER A 40 16.22 -3.21 -8.69
N TYR A 41 15.25 -2.31 -8.73
CA TYR A 41 13.89 -2.65 -9.12
C TYR A 41 13.68 -2.58 -10.63
N SER A 42 12.92 -3.53 -11.14
CA SER A 42 12.45 -3.54 -12.53
C SER A 42 11.02 -4.07 -12.57
N PHE A 43 10.06 -3.17 -12.73
CA PHE A 43 8.63 -3.49 -12.75
C PHE A 43 8.09 -3.51 -14.17
N ARG A 44 7.12 -4.38 -14.41
CA ARG A 44 6.35 -4.47 -15.65
C ARG A 44 4.88 -4.44 -15.27
N LEU A 45 4.23 -3.32 -15.49
CA LEU A 45 2.84 -3.10 -15.10
C LEU A 45 1.97 -2.97 -16.34
N PRO A 46 0.71 -3.43 -16.33
CA PRO A 46 -0.22 -3.15 -17.41
C PRO A 46 -0.34 -1.64 -17.65
N LEU A 47 -0.19 -1.19 -18.89
CA LEU A 47 -0.39 0.22 -19.26
C LEU A 47 -1.86 0.58 -19.30
N ARG A 48 -2.71 -0.41 -19.57
CA ARG A 48 -4.17 -0.27 -19.62
C ARG A 48 -4.77 -1.33 -18.69
N PRO A 49 -4.90 -1.04 -17.39
CA PRO A 49 -5.47 -1.97 -16.44
C PRO A 49 -6.95 -2.18 -16.71
N VAL A 50 -7.45 -3.37 -16.36
CA VAL A 50 -8.85 -3.74 -16.56
C VAL A 50 -9.41 -4.29 -15.25
N LYS A 51 -10.56 -3.80 -14.83
CA LYS A 51 -11.29 -4.35 -13.68
C LYS A 51 -11.76 -5.77 -13.99
N THR A 52 -11.49 -6.70 -13.08
CA THR A 52 -11.90 -8.12 -13.22
C THR A 52 -13.33 -8.39 -12.75
N GLY A 53 -13.98 -7.41 -12.15
CA GLY A 53 -15.34 -7.52 -11.61
C GLY A 53 -15.41 -8.19 -10.22
N ARG A 54 -14.27 -8.62 -9.66
CA ARG A 54 -14.15 -9.11 -8.27
C ARG A 54 -12.88 -8.60 -7.65
N ALA A 55 -12.91 -8.32 -6.36
CA ALA A 55 -11.70 -8.02 -5.60
C ALA A 55 -10.87 -9.30 -5.39
N GLU A 56 -9.57 -9.17 -5.50
CA GLU A 56 -8.62 -10.19 -5.08
C GLU A 56 -7.84 -9.66 -3.88
N TYR A 57 -7.82 -10.46 -2.82
CA TYR A 57 -7.09 -10.07 -1.62
C TYR A 57 -5.59 -9.96 -1.91
N TYR A 58 -5.02 -8.86 -1.47
CA TYR A 58 -3.59 -8.64 -1.52
C TYR A 58 -2.85 -9.69 -0.69
N ARG A 59 -1.85 -10.33 -1.28
CA ARG A 59 -1.12 -11.42 -0.64
C ARG A 59 0.12 -10.90 0.07
N PRO A 60 0.40 -11.34 1.30
CA PRO A 60 1.67 -11.05 1.96
C PRO A 60 2.87 -11.42 1.07
N ASN A 61 3.95 -10.65 1.18
CA ASN A 61 5.19 -10.75 0.38
C ASN A 61 5.03 -10.39 -1.12
N HIS A 62 3.95 -9.71 -1.50
CA HIS A 62 3.84 -9.10 -2.82
C HIS A 62 3.84 -7.58 -2.63
N LEU A 63 4.59 -6.88 -3.47
CA LEU A 63 4.54 -5.42 -3.47
C LEU A 63 3.21 -4.95 -4.03
N PHE A 64 2.56 -4.04 -3.32
CA PHE A 64 1.29 -3.47 -3.76
C PHE A 64 1.47 -2.58 -4.99
N GLY A 65 2.58 -1.87 -5.07
CA GLY A 65 2.86 -0.96 -6.17
C GLY A 65 4.19 -0.25 -6.03
N VAL A 66 4.40 0.74 -6.89
CA VAL A 66 5.59 1.57 -6.91
C VAL A 66 5.21 3.05 -7.01
N ALA A 67 5.80 3.88 -6.17
CA ALA A 67 5.61 5.31 -6.15
C ALA A 67 6.37 6.01 -7.29
N LEU A 68 6.01 7.27 -7.59
CA LEU A 68 6.65 8.06 -8.66
C LEU A 68 8.15 8.29 -8.43
N ASN A 69 8.61 8.24 -7.16
CA ASN A 69 10.03 8.31 -6.81
C ASN A 69 10.73 6.96 -6.80
N GLY A 70 10.03 5.87 -7.16
CA GLY A 70 10.60 4.53 -7.22
C GLY A 70 10.61 3.75 -5.90
N VAL A 71 10.17 4.35 -4.80
CA VAL A 71 9.94 3.65 -3.53
C VAL A 71 8.72 2.76 -3.67
N VAL A 72 8.77 1.57 -3.10
CA VAL A 72 7.67 0.60 -3.19
C VAL A 72 6.59 0.84 -2.13
N PHE A 73 5.36 0.47 -2.44
CA PHE A 73 4.27 0.34 -1.48
C PHE A 73 4.20 -1.11 -1.02
N ASP A 74 4.30 -1.32 0.29
CA ASP A 74 4.10 -2.61 0.95
C ASP A 74 3.28 -2.40 2.22
N PRO A 75 1.96 -2.37 2.13
CA PRO A 75 1.09 -2.07 3.27
C PRO A 75 1.03 -3.20 4.30
N ASN A 76 1.49 -4.41 3.96
CA ASN A 76 1.48 -5.54 4.88
C ASN A 76 2.62 -5.47 5.90
N THR A 77 2.49 -6.29 6.95
CA THR A 77 3.54 -6.50 7.95
C THR A 77 3.88 -7.99 8.05
N ALA A 78 5.00 -8.28 8.70
CA ALA A 78 5.35 -9.65 9.08
C ALA A 78 4.82 -10.03 10.46
N GLU A 79 4.21 -9.08 11.17
CA GLU A 79 3.75 -9.19 12.54
C GLU A 79 2.32 -9.72 12.59
N TYR A 80 2.11 -10.74 13.40
CA TYR A 80 0.82 -11.38 13.58
C TYR A 80 0.52 -11.58 15.07
N TRP A 81 -0.76 -11.74 15.40
CA TRP A 81 -1.17 -12.10 16.74
C TRP A 81 -0.50 -13.41 17.19
N ASN A 82 0.08 -13.38 18.39
CA ASN A 82 0.88 -14.47 18.97
C ASN A 82 2.05 -14.91 18.07
N ASP A 83 2.55 -14.03 17.19
CA ASP A 83 3.59 -14.33 16.21
C ASP A 83 3.23 -15.52 15.28
N ASP A 84 1.93 -15.89 15.18
CA ASP A 84 1.44 -16.97 14.34
C ASP A 84 0.78 -16.45 13.06
N ARG A 85 1.47 -16.55 11.93
CA ARG A 85 0.95 -16.18 10.61
C ARG A 85 -0.32 -16.95 10.22
N ARG A 86 -0.49 -18.19 10.74
CA ARG A 86 -1.67 -19.02 10.44
C ARG A 86 -2.93 -18.49 11.12
N SER A 87 -2.78 -17.64 12.10
CA SER A 87 -3.92 -16.95 12.73
C SER A 87 -4.69 -16.08 11.75
N GLY A 88 -4.02 -15.55 10.71
CA GLY A 88 -4.57 -14.56 9.79
C GLY A 88 -4.67 -13.14 10.39
N TRP A 89 -4.45 -12.97 11.70
CA TRP A 89 -4.52 -11.69 12.40
C TRP A 89 -3.23 -10.90 12.24
N MET A 90 -3.03 -10.39 11.02
CA MET A 90 -1.90 -9.52 10.70
C MET A 90 -2.09 -8.15 11.36
N MET A 91 -1.03 -7.62 11.97
CA MET A 91 -1.04 -6.29 12.57
C MET A 91 -1.02 -5.21 11.48
N GLU A 92 -1.75 -4.14 11.71
CA GLU A 92 -1.67 -2.92 10.91
C GLU A 92 -0.40 -2.14 11.27
N ALA A 93 0.44 -1.86 10.28
CA ALA A 93 1.70 -1.16 10.47
C ALA A 93 1.53 0.20 11.14
N LEU A 94 0.47 0.90 10.78
CA LEU A 94 0.19 2.27 11.24
C LEU A 94 -0.64 2.33 12.52
N SER A 95 -1.03 1.19 13.08
CA SER A 95 -1.79 1.13 14.35
C SER A 95 -1.02 1.65 15.56
N GLY A 96 0.32 1.61 15.49
CA GLY A 96 1.18 1.93 16.64
C GLY A 96 1.22 0.84 17.73
N ALA A 97 0.49 -0.26 17.58
CA ALA A 97 0.44 -1.35 18.56
C ALA A 97 1.79 -2.05 18.73
N ARG A 98 2.61 -2.06 17.70
CA ARG A 98 4.00 -2.52 17.72
C ARG A 98 4.92 -1.42 17.15
N PRO A 99 6.01 -1.07 17.84
CA PRO A 99 6.94 -0.06 17.33
C PRO A 99 7.77 -0.62 16.18
N LEU A 100 7.33 -0.37 14.94
CA LEU A 100 8.01 -0.80 13.72
C LEU A 100 9.04 0.24 13.21
N GLY A 101 9.17 1.37 13.91
CA GLY A 101 10.04 2.47 13.49
C GLY A 101 9.54 3.20 12.25
N ILE A 102 8.20 3.27 12.09
CA ILE A 102 7.57 4.03 11.01
C ILE A 102 7.90 5.52 11.15
N ASP A 103 8.33 6.14 10.08
CA ASP A 103 8.63 7.57 10.04
C ASP A 103 7.42 8.45 9.66
N GLN A 104 7.65 9.76 9.56
CA GLN A 104 6.63 10.75 9.20
C GLN A 104 6.04 10.56 7.77
N ASN A 105 6.63 9.68 6.96
CA ASN A 105 6.15 9.38 5.63
C ASN A 105 5.33 8.08 5.58
N ASN A 106 4.92 7.55 6.74
CA ASN A 106 4.28 6.24 6.86
C ASN A 106 5.15 5.12 6.27
N ALA A 107 6.44 5.16 6.51
CA ALA A 107 7.42 4.27 5.90
C ALA A 107 8.48 3.81 6.91
N HIS A 108 9.12 2.69 6.62
CA HIS A 108 10.31 2.24 7.31
C HIS A 108 11.24 1.41 6.40
N VAL A 109 12.24 0.75 6.98
CA VAL A 109 13.29 0.04 6.23
C VAL A 109 13.27 -1.45 6.55
N GLN A 110 13.24 -2.30 5.52
CA GLN A 110 13.39 -3.74 5.63
C GLN A 110 14.85 -4.13 5.96
N PRO A 111 15.11 -5.37 6.42
CA PRO A 111 16.48 -5.87 6.66
C PRO A 111 17.41 -5.81 5.44
N ASP A 112 16.89 -5.86 4.23
CA ASP A 112 17.65 -5.72 2.98
C ASP A 112 17.94 -4.26 2.59
N GLY A 113 17.50 -3.30 3.40
CA GLY A 113 17.69 -1.87 3.19
C GLY A 113 16.61 -1.22 2.33
N SER A 114 15.59 -1.95 1.90
CA SER A 114 14.49 -1.36 1.12
C SER A 114 13.59 -0.47 2.00
N TYR A 115 13.57 0.83 1.67
CA TYR A 115 12.62 1.78 2.24
C TYR A 115 11.27 1.61 1.53
N HIS A 116 10.16 1.52 2.26
CA HIS A 116 8.84 1.29 1.69
C HIS A 116 7.73 1.98 2.46
N TYR A 117 6.65 2.31 1.75
CA TYR A 117 5.48 2.97 2.30
C TYR A 117 4.42 1.96 2.74
N HIS A 118 3.88 2.18 3.96
CA HIS A 118 2.70 1.47 4.49
C HIS A 118 1.41 2.28 4.32
N GLY A 119 1.51 3.54 3.97
CA GLY A 119 0.37 4.43 3.82
C GLY A 119 0.65 5.60 2.89
N VAL A 120 -0.02 6.72 3.13
CA VAL A 120 0.17 7.93 2.33
C VAL A 120 1.63 8.39 2.39
N PRO A 121 2.33 8.49 1.23
CA PRO A 121 3.73 8.90 1.17
C PRO A 121 3.85 10.42 1.34
N THR A 122 3.76 10.90 2.59
CA THR A 122 3.60 12.32 2.92
C THR A 122 4.70 13.19 2.32
N GLY A 123 5.95 12.76 2.43
CA GLY A 123 7.08 13.52 1.87
C GLY A 123 7.05 13.58 0.34
N LEU A 124 6.72 12.46 -0.33
CA LEU A 124 6.55 12.46 -1.79
C LEU A 124 5.39 13.36 -2.20
N ARG A 125 4.23 13.25 -1.52
CA ARG A 125 3.08 14.13 -1.79
C ARG A 125 3.49 15.60 -1.70
N GLY A 126 4.24 15.97 -0.65
CA GLY A 126 4.74 17.34 -0.50
C GLY A 126 5.63 17.81 -1.65
N THR A 127 6.41 16.93 -2.30
CA THR A 127 7.18 17.29 -3.50
C THR A 127 6.32 17.51 -4.75
N LEU A 128 5.07 17.06 -4.70
CA LEU A 128 4.08 17.14 -5.79
C LEU A 128 3.02 18.20 -5.56
N ASP A 129 3.14 18.98 -4.46
CA ASP A 129 2.21 20.05 -4.11
C ASP A 129 2.05 21.07 -5.24
N GLY A 130 0.86 21.69 -5.31
CA GLY A 130 0.49 22.64 -6.36
C GLY A 130 -0.06 22.01 -7.64
N ARG A 131 -0.21 20.69 -7.67
CA ARG A 131 -0.84 19.96 -8.80
C ARG A 131 -2.36 19.77 -8.64
N GLY A 132 -2.94 20.27 -7.54
CA GLY A 132 -4.36 20.05 -7.20
C GLY A 132 -4.64 18.66 -6.65
N GLU A 133 -5.89 18.40 -6.32
CA GLU A 133 -6.38 17.08 -5.90
C GLU A 133 -7.20 16.45 -7.04
N PRO A 134 -7.15 15.12 -7.24
CA PRO A 134 -6.29 14.15 -6.58
C PRO A 134 -4.83 14.19 -7.05
N VAL A 135 -3.87 13.88 -6.17
CA VAL A 135 -2.43 13.86 -6.48
C VAL A 135 -1.99 12.46 -6.87
N LEU A 136 -1.53 12.27 -8.10
CA LEU A 136 -0.93 10.99 -8.54
C LEU A 136 0.38 10.76 -7.78
N VAL A 137 0.48 9.63 -7.05
CA VAL A 137 1.68 9.27 -6.28
C VAL A 137 2.35 7.99 -6.75
N GLY A 138 1.71 7.18 -7.58
CA GLY A 138 2.30 5.92 -8.04
C GLY A 138 1.38 5.06 -8.89
N TRP A 139 1.79 3.80 -9.03
CA TRP A 139 1.11 2.77 -9.81
C TRP A 139 1.05 1.47 -9.03
N ALA A 140 -0.14 0.90 -8.93
CA ALA A 140 -0.34 -0.42 -8.36
C ALA A 140 0.22 -1.53 -9.27
N ALA A 141 0.47 -2.70 -8.72
CA ALA A 141 1.05 -3.83 -9.45
C ALA A 141 0.19 -4.30 -10.63
N ASP A 142 -1.11 -4.10 -10.57
CA ASP A 142 -2.08 -4.39 -11.62
C ASP A 142 -2.21 -3.25 -12.66
N GLY A 143 -1.44 -2.16 -12.49
CA GLY A 143 -1.35 -1.04 -13.42
C GLY A 143 -2.27 0.13 -13.14
N PHE A 144 -3.19 0.05 -12.18
CA PHE A 144 -4.02 1.18 -11.78
C PHE A 144 -3.17 2.28 -11.14
N ALA A 145 -3.59 3.53 -11.39
CA ALA A 145 -2.96 4.69 -10.78
C ALA A 145 -3.31 4.79 -9.30
N ILE A 146 -2.31 5.15 -8.47
CA ILE A 146 -2.49 5.41 -7.05
C ILE A 146 -2.50 6.92 -6.84
N TYR A 147 -3.61 7.42 -6.30
CA TYR A 147 -3.79 8.82 -5.97
C TYR A 147 -3.92 9.03 -4.47
N VAL A 148 -3.47 10.16 -3.99
CA VAL A 148 -3.87 10.72 -2.69
C VAL A 148 -4.96 11.75 -2.98
N ASP A 149 -6.11 11.60 -2.34
CA ASP A 149 -7.27 12.48 -2.48
C ASP A 149 -7.95 12.65 -1.10
N GLU A 150 -7.76 13.81 -0.50
CA GLU A 150 -8.31 14.11 0.83
C GLU A 150 -9.83 14.42 0.79
N THR A 151 -10.41 14.52 -0.40
CA THR A 151 -11.83 14.82 -0.60
C THR A 151 -12.72 13.58 -0.59
N VAL A 152 -12.12 12.38 -0.74
CA VAL A 152 -12.85 11.11 -0.79
C VAL A 152 -12.89 10.43 0.58
N ARG A 153 -13.96 9.70 0.83
CA ARG A 153 -14.16 8.95 2.07
C ARG A 153 -14.00 7.45 1.81
N PRO A 154 -13.24 6.72 2.64
CA PRO A 154 -13.16 5.27 2.53
C PRO A 154 -14.49 4.61 2.89
N SER A 155 -14.72 3.42 2.34
CA SER A 155 -15.86 2.56 2.70
C SER A 155 -15.48 1.47 3.70
N TRP A 156 -14.28 1.55 4.26
CA TRP A 156 -13.81 0.69 5.33
C TRP A 156 -14.00 1.36 6.69
N ARG A 157 -14.40 0.57 7.69
CA ARG A 157 -14.54 1.03 9.07
C ARG A 157 -14.14 -0.07 10.05
N LEU A 158 -13.92 0.27 11.31
CA LEU A 158 -13.77 -0.71 12.37
C LEU A 158 -15.08 -1.52 12.55
N LYS A 159 -14.95 -2.84 12.69
CA LYS A 159 -16.02 -3.73 13.07
C LYS A 159 -16.58 -3.33 14.45
N ARG A 160 -17.81 -3.66 14.72
CA ARG A 160 -18.41 -3.47 16.05
C ARG A 160 -17.96 -4.56 17.04
N VAL A 161 -17.70 -5.75 16.53
CA VAL A 161 -17.28 -6.93 17.30
C VAL A 161 -16.16 -7.60 16.54
N ARG A 162 -15.13 -8.03 17.25
CA ARG A 162 -14.01 -8.78 16.68
C ARG A 162 -14.46 -10.20 16.34
N ASP A 163 -13.97 -10.73 15.22
CA ASP A 163 -14.28 -12.09 14.78
C ASP A 163 -13.74 -13.12 15.80
N PRO A 164 -14.44 -14.25 15.97
CA PRO A 164 -13.99 -15.30 16.87
C PRO A 164 -12.69 -15.96 16.35
N GLY A 165 -11.94 -16.54 17.29
CA GLY A 165 -10.68 -17.24 16.95
C GLY A 165 -9.45 -16.34 16.84
N GLY A 166 -9.59 -15.06 17.18
CA GLY A 166 -8.52 -14.07 17.20
C GLY A 166 -8.26 -13.49 18.58
N PRO A 167 -7.57 -12.34 18.64
CA PRO A 167 -7.33 -11.62 19.88
C PRO A 167 -8.66 -11.19 20.50
N GLY A 168 -8.75 -11.26 21.82
CA GLY A 168 -9.94 -10.82 22.55
C GLY A 168 -10.17 -9.30 22.48
N GLY A 169 -11.26 -8.84 23.11
CA GLY A 169 -11.55 -7.41 23.21
C GLY A 169 -12.33 -6.83 22.03
N ARG A 170 -12.38 -5.50 21.96
CA ARG A 170 -13.03 -4.79 20.86
C ARG A 170 -12.06 -4.55 19.72
N PRO A 171 -12.56 -4.47 18.47
CA PRO A 171 -11.77 -3.97 17.36
C PRO A 171 -11.26 -2.55 17.67
N ASP A 172 -9.96 -2.34 17.54
CA ASP A 172 -9.28 -1.07 17.83
C ASP A 172 -8.34 -0.62 16.70
N GLY A 173 -8.30 -1.39 15.61
CA GLY A 173 -7.45 -1.12 14.46
C GLY A 173 -6.04 -1.71 14.58
N THR A 174 -5.76 -2.46 15.64
CA THR A 174 -4.47 -3.17 15.78
C THR A 174 -4.24 -4.17 14.66
N TYR A 175 -5.30 -4.78 14.16
CA TYR A 175 -5.21 -5.83 13.14
C TYR A 175 -6.01 -5.48 11.89
N ALA A 176 -5.53 -5.91 10.72
CA ALA A 176 -6.25 -5.73 9.47
C ALA A 176 -7.66 -6.34 9.51
N LEU A 177 -7.85 -7.46 10.21
CA LEU A 177 -9.16 -8.10 10.40
C LEU A 177 -10.09 -7.35 11.36
N ASP A 178 -9.64 -6.28 12.02
CA ASP A 178 -10.51 -5.39 12.79
C ASP A 178 -11.41 -4.53 11.89
N TYR A 179 -11.09 -4.43 10.62
CA TYR A 179 -11.83 -3.62 9.66
C TYR A 179 -12.81 -4.43 8.82
N GLU A 180 -13.87 -3.78 8.38
CA GLU A 180 -14.86 -4.33 7.44
C GLU A 180 -15.16 -3.32 6.33
N TYR A 181 -15.33 -3.83 5.11
CA TYR A 181 -15.87 -3.04 4.01
C TYR A 181 -17.38 -2.94 4.11
N VAL A 182 -17.91 -1.72 3.97
CA VAL A 182 -19.36 -1.46 3.96
C VAL A 182 -19.72 -0.71 2.69
N ARG A 183 -20.35 -1.40 1.76
CA ARG A 183 -20.78 -0.81 0.47
C ARG A 183 -21.60 0.44 0.68
N GLY A 184 -21.18 1.53 0.07
CA GLY A 184 -21.88 2.82 0.11
C GLY A 184 -21.69 3.62 1.41
N LEU A 185 -20.77 3.19 2.31
CA LEU A 185 -20.40 3.98 3.48
C LEU A 185 -19.64 5.25 3.08
N GLY A 186 -18.77 5.14 2.09
CA GLY A 186 -17.97 6.21 1.52
C GLY A 186 -18.03 6.22 0.00
N ASP A 187 -17.02 6.79 -0.62
CA ASP A 187 -16.93 7.04 -2.04
C ASP A 187 -16.12 5.97 -2.79
N LEU A 188 -15.43 5.09 -2.03
CA LEU A 188 -14.52 4.08 -2.56
C LEU A 188 -15.11 2.67 -2.50
N ASP A 189 -14.69 1.82 -3.42
CA ASP A 189 -15.01 0.39 -3.42
C ASP A 189 -14.16 -0.40 -2.40
N GLU A 190 -14.31 -1.71 -2.38
CA GLU A 190 -13.57 -2.58 -1.44
C GLU A 190 -12.06 -2.62 -1.66
N CYS A 191 -11.59 -2.21 -2.84
CA CYS A 191 -10.17 -2.07 -3.17
C CYS A 191 -9.65 -0.65 -2.94
N ASN A 192 -10.43 0.22 -2.28
CA ASN A 192 -10.17 1.66 -2.17
C ASN A 192 -10.05 2.35 -3.54
N GLY A 193 -10.71 1.79 -4.56
CA GLY A 193 -10.78 2.34 -5.89
C GLY A 193 -12.10 3.08 -6.14
N ARG A 194 -12.10 3.92 -7.17
CA ARG A 194 -13.33 4.51 -7.72
C ARG A 194 -13.18 4.72 -9.22
N ASP A 195 -14.29 4.70 -9.93
CA ASP A 195 -14.33 5.17 -11.30
C ASP A 195 -14.33 6.70 -11.32
N GLY A 196 -13.56 7.28 -12.21
CA GLY A 196 -13.47 8.72 -12.34
C GLY A 196 -12.60 9.15 -13.50
N VAL A 197 -12.65 10.43 -13.82
CA VAL A 197 -11.71 11.05 -14.74
C VAL A 197 -10.47 11.41 -13.92
N THR A 198 -9.35 10.81 -14.26
CA THR A 198 -8.06 11.21 -13.70
C THR A 198 -7.53 12.42 -14.46
N PRO A 199 -6.89 13.37 -13.80
CA PRO A 199 -6.29 14.53 -14.44
C PRO A 199 -5.28 14.14 -15.49
#